data_d63c24a71d173be2bb22df64fcbe4564
#
_entry.id   d63c24a71d173be2bb22df64fcbe4564
#
_cell.length_a   1.000
_cell.length_b   1.000
_cell.length_c   1.000
_cell.angle_alpha   90.00
_cell.angle_beta   90.00
_cell.angle_gamma   90.00
#
_symmetry.space_group_name_H-M   'P 1'
#
loop_
_entity.id
_entity.type
_entity.pdbx_description
1 polymer ?
#
loop_
_entity_poly.entity_id
_entity_poly.type
_entity_poly.pdbx_seq_one_letter_code
_entity_poly.pdbx_strand_id
1 'polypeptide(L)'
;FVGSEATPRATRLAAEFNRIGSTTFFEVDANLRPEGKSGALVRTLESHVAYYKRWAETWEFQALLKARAMTGYLPLGQDYLDQIRPMVWTASQRESFVEDVQAMRRRVLANVPEELKHRELKLGVGGLRDIEFAVQLLQLVHGRSDETLRALSTVEALEALISAGYVGRED
;
A
#
# COMPACT_ATOMS: atom_id res chain seq x y z
N PHE A 1 11.98 22.06 -5.54
CA PHE A 1 13.41 21.91 -5.28
C PHE A 1 14.12 21.54 -6.57
N VAL A 2 15.20 22.24 -6.90
CA VAL A 2 16.02 22.00 -8.09
C VAL A 2 17.50 22.06 -7.68
N GLY A 3 18.34 21.23 -8.33
CA GLY A 3 19.79 21.20 -8.08
C GLY A 3 20.23 20.08 -7.13
N SER A 4 21.56 19.91 -6.98
CA SER A 4 22.18 18.81 -6.20
C SER A 4 21.79 18.79 -4.73
N GLU A 5 21.43 19.93 -4.15
CA GLU A 5 21.01 20.09 -2.77
C GLU A 5 19.51 19.82 -2.52
N ALA A 6 18.73 19.58 -3.58
CA ALA A 6 17.27 19.43 -3.49
C ALA A 6 16.87 18.21 -2.61
N THR A 7 17.41 17.04 -2.89
CA THR A 7 17.11 15.81 -2.14
C THR A 7 17.55 15.87 -0.67
N PRO A 8 18.79 16.29 -0.32
CA PRO A 8 19.18 16.47 1.08
C PRO A 8 18.31 17.46 1.85
N ARG A 9 17.92 18.57 1.21
CA ARG A 9 17.04 19.56 1.85
C ARG A 9 15.63 19.03 2.08
N ALA A 10 15.07 18.35 1.09
CA ALA A 10 13.75 17.72 1.21
C ALA A 10 13.75 16.60 2.25
N THR A 11 14.85 15.82 2.35
CA THR A 11 15.00 14.78 3.36
C THR A 11 15.00 15.37 4.77
N ARG A 12 15.76 16.46 5.01
CA ARG A 12 15.75 17.14 6.30
C ARG A 12 14.36 17.69 6.66
N LEU A 13 13.68 18.29 5.71
CA LEU A 13 12.33 18.81 5.91
C LEU A 13 11.33 17.69 6.26
N ALA A 14 11.35 16.59 5.53
CA ALA A 14 10.47 15.43 5.78
C ALA A 14 10.77 14.78 7.14
N ALA A 15 12.04 14.63 7.50
CA ALA A 15 12.44 14.10 8.80
C ALA A 15 11.95 15.00 9.96
N GLU A 16 12.11 16.31 9.82
CA GLU A 16 11.64 17.26 10.82
C GLU A 16 10.11 17.29 10.92
N PHE A 17 9.42 17.21 9.80
CA PHE A 17 7.96 17.11 9.76
C PHE A 17 7.47 15.85 10.53
N ASN A 18 8.07 14.69 10.26
CA ASN A 18 7.73 13.45 10.96
C ASN A 18 8.04 13.55 12.46
N ARG A 19 9.18 14.16 12.83
CA ARG A 19 9.55 14.39 14.23
C ARG A 19 8.52 15.25 14.95
N ILE A 20 8.14 16.40 14.36
CA ILE A 20 7.13 17.30 14.94
C ILE A 20 5.79 16.57 15.06
N GLY A 21 5.35 15.86 14.03
CA GLY A 21 4.13 15.07 14.05
C GLY A 21 4.11 14.08 15.20
N SER A 22 5.18 13.28 15.34
CA SER A 22 5.29 12.25 16.39
C SER A 22 5.39 12.82 17.81
N THR A 23 6.00 13.99 17.98
CA THR A 23 6.16 14.59 19.31
C THR A 23 4.96 15.43 19.75
N THR A 24 4.14 15.92 18.82
CA THR A 24 3.10 16.92 19.11
C THR A 24 1.68 16.35 18.99
N PHE A 25 1.45 15.41 18.07
CA PHE A 25 0.09 14.98 17.74
C PHE A 25 -0.16 13.48 17.97
N PHE A 26 0.56 12.61 17.23
CA PHE A 26 0.42 11.16 17.26
C PHE A 26 1.62 10.49 16.63
N GLU A 27 1.79 9.19 16.85
CA GLU A 27 2.86 8.40 16.23
C GLU A 27 2.78 8.48 14.70
N VAL A 28 3.91 8.83 14.05
CA VAL A 28 4.04 8.88 12.60
C VAL A 28 4.89 7.72 12.12
N ASP A 29 4.29 6.84 11.33
CA ASP A 29 4.97 5.72 10.68
C ASP A 29 5.13 6.00 9.18
N ALA A 30 6.37 6.21 8.74
CA ALA A 30 6.72 6.44 7.34
C ALA A 30 7.29 5.18 6.65
N ASN A 31 7.02 3.97 7.17
CA ASN A 31 7.62 2.73 6.69
C ASN A 31 6.99 2.19 5.39
N LEU A 32 5.82 2.67 4.97
CA LEU A 32 5.24 2.37 3.67
C LEU A 32 5.92 3.19 2.57
N ARG A 33 7.21 2.95 2.38
CA ARG A 33 8.02 3.53 1.32
C ARG A 33 8.96 2.48 0.74
N PRO A 34 9.54 2.68 -0.45
CA PRO A 34 10.52 1.77 -1.03
C PRO A 34 11.60 1.35 -0.03
N GLU A 35 11.88 0.06 0.07
CA GLU A 35 12.81 -0.56 1.03
C GLU A 35 12.39 -0.39 2.51
N GLY A 36 11.16 0.03 2.77
CA GLY A 36 10.61 0.15 4.11
C GLY A 36 11.46 1.05 5.03
N LYS A 37 11.68 0.62 6.25
CA LYS A 37 12.42 1.37 7.27
C LYS A 37 13.88 1.70 6.85
N SER A 38 14.49 0.87 6.01
CA SER A 38 15.88 1.05 5.53
C SER A 38 15.97 1.98 4.33
N GLY A 39 14.86 2.28 3.66
CA GLY A 39 14.85 3.10 2.46
C GLY A 39 14.98 4.59 2.73
N ALA A 40 15.41 5.33 1.71
CA ALA A 40 15.47 6.79 1.78
C ALA A 40 14.09 7.40 2.02
N LEU A 41 14.00 8.36 2.94
CA LEU A 41 12.76 9.04 3.31
C LEU A 41 12.20 9.89 2.15
N VAL A 42 13.08 10.42 1.30
CA VAL A 42 12.73 11.20 0.12
C VAL A 42 13.47 10.64 -1.10
N ARG A 43 12.76 10.49 -2.20
CA ARG A 43 13.29 10.06 -3.49
C ARG A 43 12.77 10.97 -4.61
N THR A 44 13.48 11.03 -5.72
CA THR A 44 12.91 11.63 -6.94
C THR A 44 11.83 10.69 -7.50
N LEU A 45 10.93 11.24 -8.32
CA LEU A 45 9.88 10.47 -8.99
C LEU A 45 10.49 9.34 -9.83
N GLU A 46 11.53 9.64 -10.62
CA GLU A 46 12.22 8.66 -11.46
C GLU A 46 12.82 7.51 -10.64
N SER A 47 13.46 7.84 -9.51
CA SER A 47 14.05 6.83 -8.61
C SER A 47 12.97 5.95 -7.98
N HIS A 48 11.82 6.54 -7.63
CA HIS A 48 10.68 5.83 -7.06
C HIS A 48 10.09 4.84 -8.07
N VAL A 49 9.80 5.31 -9.28
CA VAL A 49 9.28 4.48 -10.38
C VAL A 49 10.26 3.38 -10.77
N ALA A 50 11.57 3.68 -10.84
CA ALA A 50 12.60 2.69 -11.14
C ALA A 50 12.65 1.58 -10.09
N TYR A 51 12.47 1.91 -8.81
CA TYR A 51 12.36 0.93 -7.74
C TYR A 51 11.18 -0.04 -7.96
N TYR A 52 9.98 0.48 -8.20
CA TYR A 52 8.80 -0.34 -8.42
C TYR A 52 8.89 -1.22 -9.66
N LYS A 53 9.55 -0.77 -10.71
CA LYS A 53 9.80 -1.57 -11.92
C LYS A 53 10.75 -2.76 -11.68
N ARG A 54 11.64 -2.67 -10.71
CA ARG A 54 12.79 -3.58 -10.61
C ARG A 54 12.84 -4.39 -9.32
N TRP A 55 12.48 -3.80 -8.19
CA TRP A 55 12.77 -4.34 -6.87
C TRP A 55 11.55 -4.55 -5.97
N ALA A 56 10.43 -3.87 -6.26
CA ALA A 56 9.28 -3.89 -5.38
C ALA A 56 8.70 -5.30 -5.21
N GLU A 57 8.39 -5.62 -3.98
CA GLU A 57 7.74 -6.85 -3.57
C GLU A 57 6.23 -6.80 -3.84
N THR A 58 5.58 -7.95 -3.93
CA THR A 58 4.14 -8.07 -4.21
C THR A 58 3.28 -7.28 -3.21
N TRP A 59 3.62 -7.31 -1.92
CA TRP A 59 2.89 -6.58 -0.89
C TRP A 59 2.97 -5.05 -1.02
N GLU A 60 4.02 -4.52 -1.65
CA GLU A 60 4.14 -3.08 -1.88
C GLU A 60 3.12 -2.60 -2.92
N PHE A 61 2.85 -3.40 -3.94
CA PHE A 61 1.76 -3.12 -4.90
C PHE A 61 0.39 -3.23 -4.24
N GLN A 62 0.20 -4.18 -3.35
CA GLN A 62 -1.02 -4.29 -2.55
C GLN A 62 -1.25 -3.04 -1.68
N ALA A 63 -0.20 -2.53 -1.02
CA ALA A 63 -0.29 -1.29 -0.25
C ALA A 63 -0.65 -0.08 -1.11
N LEU A 64 -0.20 -0.04 -2.37
CA LEU A 64 -0.47 1.05 -3.32
C LEU A 64 -1.89 1.07 -3.88
N LEU A 65 -2.71 0.03 -3.68
CA LEU A 65 -4.14 0.07 -4.05
C LEU A 65 -4.87 1.28 -3.47
N LYS A 66 -4.46 1.73 -2.28
CA LYS A 66 -5.04 2.88 -1.57
C LYS A 66 -4.26 4.18 -1.75
N ALA A 67 -3.26 4.19 -2.64
CA ALA A 67 -2.44 5.38 -2.86
C ALA A 67 -3.23 6.50 -3.53
N ARG A 68 -3.12 7.70 -2.96
CA ARG A 68 -3.72 8.93 -3.50
C ARG A 68 -2.84 10.14 -3.18
N ALA A 69 -2.83 11.13 -4.06
CA ALA A 69 -2.25 12.42 -3.77
C ALA A 69 -3.15 13.18 -2.79
N MET A 70 -2.62 13.61 -1.66
CA MET A 70 -3.42 14.25 -0.59
C MET A 70 -3.04 15.70 -0.33
N THR A 71 -1.76 16.04 -0.41
CA THR A 71 -1.25 17.34 -0.01
C THR A 71 0.08 17.65 -0.71
N GLY A 72 0.54 18.88 -0.59
CA GLY A 72 1.74 19.37 -1.26
C GLY A 72 1.48 19.74 -2.72
N TYR A 73 2.45 19.47 -3.59
CA TYR A 73 2.31 19.72 -5.03
C TYR A 73 1.56 18.55 -5.69
N LEU A 74 0.25 18.64 -5.72
CA LEU A 74 -0.65 17.58 -6.21
C LEU A 74 -0.34 17.09 -7.63
N PRO A 75 0.10 17.93 -8.61
CA PRO A 75 0.48 17.43 -9.92
C PRO A 75 1.60 16.37 -9.87
N LEU A 76 2.61 16.54 -9.01
CA LEU A 76 3.66 15.53 -8.82
C LEU A 76 3.09 14.22 -8.27
N GLY A 77 2.12 14.33 -7.34
CA GLY A 77 1.42 13.17 -6.81
C GLY A 77 0.60 12.45 -7.89
N GLN A 78 -0.01 13.19 -8.81
CA GLN A 78 -0.74 12.62 -9.94
C GLN A 78 0.21 11.95 -10.92
N ASP A 79 1.31 12.59 -11.29
CA ASP A 79 2.36 12.03 -12.16
C ASP A 79 2.90 10.71 -11.58
N TYR A 80 3.06 10.64 -10.25
CA TYR A 80 3.44 9.42 -9.55
C TYR A 80 2.39 8.32 -9.73
N LEU A 81 1.12 8.62 -9.48
CA LEU A 81 0.03 7.66 -9.60
C LEU A 81 -0.11 7.13 -11.03
N ASP A 82 0.00 8.01 -12.02
CA ASP A 82 -0.13 7.64 -13.44
C ASP A 82 0.98 6.67 -13.88
N GLN A 83 2.18 6.79 -13.31
CA GLN A 83 3.30 5.90 -13.60
C GLN A 83 3.26 4.59 -12.81
N ILE A 84 2.70 4.58 -11.59
CA ILE A 84 2.69 3.40 -10.71
C ILE A 84 1.45 2.53 -10.91
N ARG A 85 0.27 3.11 -11.12
CA ARG A 85 -0.99 2.36 -11.28
C ARG A 85 -0.95 1.23 -12.30
N PRO A 86 -0.34 1.38 -13.50
CA PRO A 86 -0.23 0.27 -14.43
C PRO A 86 0.50 -0.95 -13.84
N MET A 87 1.51 -0.71 -12.99
CA MET A 87 2.26 -1.78 -12.33
C MET A 87 1.45 -2.45 -11.22
N VAL A 88 0.65 -1.67 -10.49
CA VAL A 88 -0.29 -2.22 -9.48
C VAL A 88 -1.26 -3.19 -10.12
N TRP A 89 -1.91 -2.80 -11.23
CA TRP A 89 -2.92 -3.63 -11.90
C TRP A 89 -2.34 -4.80 -12.70
N THR A 90 -1.03 -4.90 -12.84
CA THR A 90 -0.34 -6.06 -13.43
C THR A 90 0.39 -6.91 -12.38
N ALA A 91 0.36 -6.53 -11.12
CA ALA A 91 1.07 -7.23 -10.04
C ALA A 91 0.63 -8.70 -9.88
N SER A 92 -0.67 -9.01 -10.13
CA SER A 92 -1.20 -10.38 -10.07
C SER A 92 -0.64 -11.32 -11.14
N GLN A 93 0.07 -10.81 -12.14
CA GLN A 93 0.74 -11.62 -13.16
C GLN A 93 2.12 -12.16 -12.72
N ARG A 94 2.58 -11.78 -11.54
CA ARG A 94 3.82 -12.30 -10.97
C ARG A 94 3.66 -13.78 -10.63
N GLU A 95 4.68 -14.57 -10.91
CA GLU A 95 4.66 -16.04 -10.78
C GLU A 95 4.29 -16.51 -9.36
N SER A 96 4.78 -15.82 -8.32
CA SER A 96 4.54 -16.16 -6.90
C SER A 96 3.47 -15.29 -6.23
N PHE A 97 2.59 -14.62 -7.01
CA PHE A 97 1.69 -13.60 -6.48
C PHE A 97 0.83 -14.06 -5.29
N VAL A 98 0.15 -15.20 -5.43
CA VAL A 98 -0.75 -15.70 -4.38
C VAL A 98 0.05 -16.14 -3.14
N GLU A 99 1.14 -16.85 -3.35
CA GLU A 99 2.06 -17.28 -2.31
C GLU A 99 2.64 -16.11 -1.52
N ASP A 100 3.03 -15.04 -2.22
CA ASP A 100 3.57 -13.82 -1.61
C ASP A 100 2.54 -13.12 -0.72
N VAL A 101 1.29 -12.97 -1.21
CA VAL A 101 0.19 -12.37 -0.43
C VAL A 101 -0.11 -13.21 0.81
N GLN A 102 -0.16 -14.53 0.68
CA GLN A 102 -0.38 -15.43 1.80
C GLN A 102 0.80 -15.42 2.79
N ALA A 103 2.04 -15.37 2.30
CA ALA A 103 3.24 -15.27 3.12
C ALA A 103 3.26 -13.97 3.92
N MET A 104 2.87 -12.85 3.30
CA MET A 104 2.74 -11.57 4.00
C MET A 104 1.66 -11.65 5.10
N ARG A 105 0.51 -12.27 4.81
CA ARG A 105 -0.54 -12.47 5.82
C ARG A 105 -0.04 -13.30 7.02
N ARG A 106 0.66 -14.41 6.76
CA ARG A 106 1.26 -15.23 7.82
C ARG A 106 2.26 -14.42 8.67
N ARG A 107 3.09 -13.58 8.03
CA ARG A 107 4.05 -12.71 8.72
C ARG A 107 3.34 -11.69 9.63
N VAL A 108 2.27 -11.07 9.16
CA VAL A 108 1.47 -10.13 9.97
C VAL A 108 0.87 -10.85 11.19
N LEU A 109 0.30 -12.04 11.00
CA LEU A 109 -0.29 -12.83 12.08
C LEU A 109 0.75 -13.28 13.11
N ALA A 110 1.95 -13.65 12.68
CA ALA A 110 3.03 -14.06 13.57
C ALA A 110 3.53 -12.93 14.50
N ASN A 111 3.27 -11.67 14.16
CA ASN A 111 3.62 -10.52 15.00
C ASN A 111 2.57 -10.22 16.08
N VAL A 112 1.43 -10.93 16.10
CA VAL A 112 0.43 -10.76 17.16
C VAL A 112 0.89 -11.51 18.40
N PRO A 113 1.06 -10.84 19.56
CA PRO A 113 1.41 -11.50 20.82
C PRO A 113 0.42 -12.60 21.17
N GLU A 114 0.90 -13.73 21.69
CA GLU A 114 0.06 -14.91 21.97
C GLU A 114 -1.10 -14.59 22.90
N GLU A 115 -0.84 -13.80 23.93
CA GLU A 115 -1.80 -13.37 24.94
C GLU A 115 -2.91 -12.46 24.39
N LEU A 116 -2.72 -11.85 23.20
CA LEU A 116 -3.68 -10.97 22.55
C LEU A 116 -4.47 -11.65 21.43
N LYS A 117 -4.04 -12.79 20.93
CA LYS A 117 -4.64 -13.45 19.76
C LYS A 117 -6.15 -13.64 19.86
N HIS A 118 -6.67 -13.95 21.05
CA HIS A 118 -8.09 -14.23 21.27
C HIS A 118 -9.00 -12.98 21.22
N ARG A 119 -8.41 -11.78 21.25
CA ARG A 119 -9.14 -10.50 21.26
C ARG A 119 -8.59 -9.46 20.27
N GLU A 120 -7.64 -9.87 19.43
CA GLU A 120 -7.05 -8.99 18.41
C GLU A 120 -8.00 -8.88 17.20
N LEU A 121 -8.79 -7.82 17.18
CA LEU A 121 -9.83 -7.61 16.17
C LEU A 121 -9.29 -7.15 14.82
N LYS A 122 -8.10 -6.57 14.79
CA LYS A 122 -7.51 -6.05 13.55
C LYS A 122 -6.64 -7.08 12.85
N LEU A 123 -5.68 -7.65 13.57
CA LEU A 123 -4.63 -8.51 12.99
C LEU A 123 -4.87 -9.99 13.25
N GLY A 124 -5.80 -10.35 14.15
CA GLY A 124 -6.16 -11.71 14.47
C GLY A 124 -6.80 -12.46 13.30
N VAL A 125 -6.94 -13.76 13.45
CA VAL A 125 -7.62 -14.63 12.46
C VAL A 125 -9.08 -14.22 12.33
N GLY A 126 -9.55 -14.01 11.11
CA GLY A 126 -10.92 -13.51 10.83
C GLY A 126 -11.12 -12.03 11.17
N GLY A 127 -10.07 -11.30 11.53
CA GLY A 127 -10.13 -9.89 11.86
C GLY A 127 -10.19 -8.97 10.63
N LEU A 128 -10.26 -7.66 10.89
CA LEU A 128 -10.40 -6.64 9.84
C LEU A 128 -9.32 -6.72 8.75
N ARG A 129 -8.11 -7.14 9.10
CA ARG A 129 -7.01 -7.29 8.15
C ARG A 129 -7.24 -8.45 7.17
N ASP A 130 -7.92 -9.51 7.58
CA ASP A 130 -8.25 -10.63 6.70
C ASP A 130 -9.26 -10.22 5.65
N ILE A 131 -10.29 -9.46 6.04
CA ILE A 131 -11.27 -8.89 5.11
C ILE A 131 -10.57 -7.96 4.13
N GLU A 132 -9.75 -7.06 4.62
CA GLU A 132 -9.00 -6.11 3.80
C GLU A 132 -8.11 -6.84 2.78
N PHE A 133 -7.37 -7.86 3.21
CA PHE A 133 -6.47 -8.62 2.34
C PHE A 133 -7.23 -9.44 1.29
N ALA A 134 -8.36 -10.04 1.65
CA ALA A 134 -9.20 -10.77 0.69
C ALA A 134 -9.74 -9.84 -0.39
N VAL A 135 -10.28 -8.68 -0.02
CA VAL A 135 -10.77 -7.66 -0.96
C VAL A 135 -9.63 -7.17 -1.87
N GLN A 136 -8.48 -6.83 -1.30
CA GLN A 136 -7.33 -6.35 -2.07
C GLN A 136 -6.77 -7.41 -3.02
N LEU A 137 -6.76 -8.67 -2.61
CA LEU A 137 -6.35 -9.78 -3.47
C LEU A 137 -7.26 -9.86 -4.70
N LEU A 138 -8.57 -9.83 -4.50
CA LEU A 138 -9.55 -9.85 -5.59
C LEU A 138 -9.45 -8.61 -6.48
N GLN A 139 -9.24 -7.43 -5.90
CA GLN A 139 -8.97 -6.21 -6.67
C GLN A 139 -7.75 -6.37 -7.57
N LEU A 140 -6.63 -6.89 -7.06
CA LEU A 140 -5.40 -7.08 -7.83
C LEU A 140 -5.57 -8.12 -8.95
N VAL A 141 -6.34 -9.18 -8.70
CA VAL A 141 -6.59 -10.24 -9.70
C VAL A 141 -7.50 -9.74 -10.81
N HIS A 142 -8.60 -9.09 -10.48
CA HIS A 142 -9.66 -8.74 -11.42
C HIS A 142 -9.62 -7.29 -11.91
N GLY A 143 -9.09 -6.36 -11.10
CA GLY A 143 -9.09 -4.92 -11.41
C GLY A 143 -8.24 -4.49 -12.60
N ARG A 144 -7.45 -5.41 -13.19
CA ARG A 144 -6.80 -5.18 -14.47
C ARG A 144 -7.80 -5.11 -15.61
N SER A 145 -8.75 -6.04 -15.64
CA SER A 145 -9.78 -6.19 -16.69
C SER A 145 -11.08 -5.47 -16.35
N ASP A 146 -11.34 -5.25 -15.06
CA ASP A 146 -12.55 -4.61 -14.56
C ASP A 146 -12.17 -3.36 -13.71
N GLU A 147 -12.27 -2.19 -14.34
CA GLU A 147 -11.92 -0.92 -13.68
C GLU A 147 -12.90 -0.52 -12.58
N THR A 148 -14.11 -1.06 -12.55
CA THR A 148 -15.11 -0.77 -11.51
C THR A 148 -14.63 -1.21 -10.13
N LEU A 149 -13.70 -2.18 -10.07
CA LEU A 149 -13.12 -2.70 -8.84
C LEU A 149 -12.02 -1.80 -8.24
N ARG A 150 -11.64 -0.71 -8.91
CA ARG A 150 -10.51 0.15 -8.52
C ARG A 150 -10.88 1.18 -7.45
N ALA A 151 -11.76 0.81 -6.52
CA ALA A 151 -12.12 1.65 -5.38
C ALA A 151 -11.00 1.72 -4.33
N LEU A 152 -10.87 2.87 -3.66
CA LEU A 152 -9.86 3.08 -2.60
C LEU A 152 -10.35 2.58 -1.24
N SER A 153 -11.65 2.65 -0.98
CA SER A 153 -12.27 2.15 0.24
C SER A 153 -12.47 0.63 0.15
N THR A 154 -12.16 -0.08 1.23
CA THR A 154 -12.40 -1.54 1.30
C THR A 154 -13.88 -1.88 1.17
N VAL A 155 -14.77 -1.07 1.75
CA VAL A 155 -16.22 -1.30 1.68
C VAL A 155 -16.73 -1.09 0.25
N GLU A 156 -16.35 0.02 -0.40
CA GLU A 156 -16.72 0.29 -1.79
C GLU A 156 -16.18 -0.78 -2.75
N ALA A 157 -14.95 -1.26 -2.51
CA ALA A 157 -14.35 -2.33 -3.29
C ALA A 157 -15.11 -3.65 -3.12
N LEU A 158 -15.54 -3.99 -1.89
CA LEU A 158 -16.35 -5.18 -1.62
C LEU A 158 -17.73 -5.08 -2.32
N GLU A 159 -18.39 -3.92 -2.22
CA GLU A 159 -19.66 -3.68 -2.92
C GLU A 159 -19.51 -3.81 -4.45
N ALA A 160 -18.41 -3.31 -5.00
CA ALA A 160 -18.11 -3.46 -6.43
C ALA A 160 -17.87 -4.93 -6.80
N LEU A 161 -17.12 -5.69 -5.99
CA LEU A 161 -16.90 -7.13 -6.20
C LEU A 161 -18.21 -7.93 -6.16
N ILE A 162 -19.11 -7.62 -5.23
CA ILE A 162 -20.44 -8.24 -5.14
C ILE A 162 -21.26 -7.87 -6.38
N SER A 163 -21.29 -6.61 -6.77
CA SER A 163 -22.06 -6.11 -7.90
C SER A 163 -21.59 -6.71 -9.23
N ALA A 164 -20.29 -6.96 -9.36
CA ALA A 164 -19.68 -7.60 -10.53
C ALA A 164 -19.74 -9.14 -10.49
N GLY A 165 -20.26 -9.75 -9.42
CA GLY A 165 -20.42 -11.19 -9.28
C GLY A 165 -19.16 -11.98 -8.94
N TYR A 166 -18.11 -11.31 -8.46
CA TYR A 166 -16.89 -11.97 -8.01
C TYR A 166 -17.00 -12.55 -6.60
N VAL A 167 -17.92 -12.03 -5.80
CA VAL A 167 -18.22 -12.48 -4.44
C VAL A 167 -19.73 -12.63 -4.28
N GLY A 168 -20.19 -13.69 -3.62
CA GLY A 168 -21.59 -13.88 -3.28
C GLY A 168 -22.07 -12.87 -2.23
N ARG A 169 -23.37 -12.60 -2.20
CA ARG A 169 -23.96 -11.67 -1.20
C ARG A 169 -24.00 -12.23 0.21
N GLU A 170 -23.90 -13.55 0.32
CA GLU A 170 -24.00 -14.29 1.59
C GLU A 170 -22.63 -14.81 2.07
N ASP A 171 -21.57 -14.52 1.33
CA ASP A 171 -20.19 -14.84 1.65
C ASP A 171 -19.53 -13.67 2.38
#